data_02b03609ea4d213f363f8659e7f7fa89
#
_entry.id   02b03609ea4d213f363f8659e7f7fa89
#
_cell.length_a   1.000
_cell.length_b   1.000
_cell.length_c   1.000
_cell.angle_alpha   90.00
_cell.angle_beta   90.00
_cell.angle_gamma   90.00
#
_symmetry.space_group_name_H-M   'P 1'
#
loop_
_entity.id
_entity.type
_entity.pdbx_description
1 polymer ?
#
loop_
_entity_poly.entity_id
_entity_poly.type
_entity_poly.pdbx_seq_one_letter_code
_entity_poly.pdbx_strand_id
1 'polypeptide(L)'
;EMAGKATVSFDNLGSVIGEKVGNKNGPKIMVAGHMDEVGFLVTTITDEGYVKFTPAGGWWSQVMLAQQMTITTSSGKEVRGVIGAKAPHILTPEERKKPVDMKAMYLDLGVENKEEAVKLGIKPGDMITPFIEAIALANKKYLLGKAWDNRVGCAAAMEVLDDLKDHDNIYYAV
;
A
#
# COMPACT_ATOMS: atom_id res chain seq x y z
N GLU A 1 -11.35 -7.83 -14.25
CA GLU A 1 -12.71 -7.27 -14.10
C GLU A 1 -13.16 -6.45 -15.31
N MET A 2 -12.24 -5.74 -16.00
CA MET A 2 -12.57 -4.98 -17.23
C MET A 2 -12.79 -5.88 -18.46
N ALA A 3 -12.24 -7.09 -18.49
CA ALA A 3 -12.37 -8.01 -19.60
C ALA A 3 -13.84 -8.35 -19.90
N GLY A 4 -14.24 -8.25 -21.18
CA GLY A 4 -15.63 -8.44 -21.61
C GLY A 4 -16.52 -7.19 -21.50
N LYS A 5 -16.06 -6.12 -20.85
CA LYS A 5 -16.78 -4.85 -20.69
C LYS A 5 -16.16 -3.71 -21.49
N ALA A 6 -14.87 -3.79 -21.75
CA ALA A 6 -14.08 -2.80 -22.46
C ALA A 6 -12.96 -3.48 -23.27
N THR A 7 -12.39 -2.76 -24.22
CA THR A 7 -11.13 -3.15 -24.86
C THR A 7 -9.99 -2.82 -23.90
N VAL A 8 -9.27 -3.85 -23.43
CA VAL A 8 -8.19 -3.68 -22.46
C VAL A 8 -6.84 -3.57 -23.16
N SER A 9 -6.07 -2.57 -22.80
CA SER A 9 -4.70 -2.35 -23.25
C SER A 9 -3.79 -1.94 -22.08
N PHE A 10 -2.48 -1.90 -22.34
CA PHE A 10 -1.47 -1.51 -21.37
C PHE A 10 -0.55 -0.46 -21.98
N ASP A 11 -0.09 0.49 -21.20
CA ASP A 11 0.95 1.42 -21.61
C ASP A 11 2.36 0.93 -21.19
N ASN A 12 3.38 1.70 -21.54
CA ASN A 12 4.77 1.37 -21.22
C ASN A 12 5.13 1.53 -19.74
N LEU A 13 4.27 2.16 -18.93
CA LEU A 13 4.43 2.33 -17.49
C LEU A 13 3.70 1.24 -16.70
N GLY A 14 2.93 0.38 -17.39
CA GLY A 14 2.17 -0.70 -16.78
C GLY A 14 0.76 -0.31 -16.36
N SER A 15 0.24 0.85 -16.80
CA SER A 15 -1.15 1.21 -16.58
C SER A 15 -2.07 0.24 -17.34
N VAL A 16 -3.18 -0.11 -16.71
CA VAL A 16 -4.25 -0.91 -17.33
C VAL A 16 -5.33 0.04 -17.82
N ILE A 17 -5.61 0.02 -19.12
CA ILE A 17 -6.53 0.95 -19.77
C ILE A 17 -7.72 0.17 -20.34
N GLY A 18 -8.92 0.44 -19.83
CA GLY A 18 -10.18 -0.07 -20.36
C GLY A 18 -10.87 0.98 -21.24
N GLU A 19 -10.91 0.77 -22.55
CA GLU A 19 -11.61 1.66 -23.49
C GLU A 19 -13.01 1.13 -23.79
N LYS A 20 -14.01 1.95 -23.60
CA LYS A 20 -15.39 1.70 -24.01
C LYS A 20 -15.85 2.79 -24.98
N VAL A 21 -16.10 2.39 -26.21
CA VAL A 21 -16.49 3.30 -27.31
C VAL A 21 -18.00 3.34 -27.39
N GLY A 22 -18.57 4.53 -27.23
CA GLY A 22 -19.94 4.85 -27.56
C GLY A 22 -20.06 5.43 -28.98
N ASN A 23 -20.69 6.58 -29.12
CA ASN A 23 -20.69 7.30 -30.39
C ASN A 23 -19.28 7.80 -30.69
N LYS A 24 -18.75 7.44 -31.88
CA LYS A 24 -17.36 7.79 -32.29
C LYS A 24 -17.09 9.30 -32.39
N ASN A 25 -18.12 10.12 -32.49
CA ASN A 25 -18.02 11.58 -32.54
C ASN A 25 -18.15 12.26 -31.17
N GLY A 26 -18.38 11.50 -30.12
CA GLY A 26 -18.48 12.01 -28.76
C GLY A 26 -17.11 12.38 -28.15
N PRO A 27 -17.10 13.20 -27.08
CA PRO A 27 -15.87 13.56 -26.40
C PRO A 27 -15.22 12.35 -25.73
N LYS A 28 -13.89 12.41 -25.61
CA LYS A 28 -13.11 11.44 -24.86
C LYS A 28 -13.11 11.83 -23.38
N ILE A 29 -13.45 10.89 -22.52
CA ILE A 29 -13.45 11.08 -21.06
C ILE A 29 -12.55 10.02 -20.45
N MET A 30 -11.59 10.45 -19.63
CA MET A 30 -10.72 9.55 -18.86
C MET A 30 -11.00 9.71 -17.38
N VAL A 31 -11.20 8.60 -16.68
CA VAL A 31 -11.22 8.51 -15.22
C VAL A 31 -10.08 7.61 -14.81
N ALA A 32 -9.14 8.18 -14.07
CA ALA A 32 -7.92 7.49 -13.66
C ALA A 32 -7.85 7.32 -12.14
N GLY A 33 -7.37 6.18 -11.71
CA GLY A 33 -7.03 5.88 -10.33
C GLY A 33 -5.70 5.13 -10.26
N HIS A 34 -5.10 5.02 -9.06
CA HIS A 34 -3.91 4.19 -8.87
C HIS A 34 -4.16 3.08 -7.86
N MET A 35 -3.55 1.91 -8.06
CA MET A 35 -3.76 0.71 -7.23
C MET A 35 -2.70 0.52 -6.16
N ASP A 36 -1.55 1.16 -6.29
CA ASP A 36 -0.47 1.08 -5.31
C ASP A 36 -0.85 1.78 -4.00
N GLU A 37 -0.06 1.56 -2.98
CA GLU A 37 -0.23 2.15 -1.66
C GLU A 37 1.13 2.62 -1.12
N VAL A 38 1.10 3.57 -0.19
CA VAL A 38 2.30 3.97 0.53
C VAL A 38 2.81 2.83 1.42
N GLY A 39 4.11 2.70 1.50
CA GLY A 39 4.76 1.64 2.26
C GLY A 39 6.21 1.97 2.57
N PHE A 40 7.02 0.92 2.72
CA PHE A 40 8.45 1.05 2.97
C PHE A 40 9.21 -0.01 2.18
N LEU A 41 10.52 0.17 2.10
CA LEU A 41 11.45 -0.82 1.59
C LEU A 41 12.42 -1.24 2.69
N VAL A 42 12.70 -2.52 2.79
CA VAL A 42 13.76 -3.04 3.67
C VAL A 42 15.10 -2.44 3.25
N THR A 43 15.84 -1.86 4.19
CA THR A 43 17.18 -1.33 3.93
C THR A 43 18.26 -2.25 4.49
N THR A 44 18.11 -2.73 5.72
CA THR A 44 19.06 -3.65 6.36
C THR A 44 18.38 -4.42 7.48
N ILE A 45 19.03 -5.50 7.93
CA ILE A 45 18.63 -6.29 9.09
C ILE A 45 19.77 -6.13 10.12
N THR A 46 19.41 -5.74 11.34
CA THR A 46 20.37 -5.61 12.45
C THR A 46 20.78 -6.99 12.97
N ASP A 47 21.86 -7.06 13.75
CA ASP A 47 22.34 -8.32 14.32
C ASP A 47 21.31 -8.95 15.28
N GLU A 48 20.48 -8.12 15.92
CA GLU A 48 19.37 -8.54 16.78
C GLU A 48 18.12 -9.00 15.99
N GLY A 49 18.15 -8.97 14.65
CA GLY A 49 17.03 -9.40 13.80
C GLY A 49 16.00 -8.32 13.47
N TYR A 50 16.17 -7.08 13.94
CA TYR A 50 15.27 -5.99 13.56
C TYR A 50 15.47 -5.55 12.12
N VAL A 51 14.38 -5.26 11.43
CA VAL A 51 14.41 -4.76 10.06
C VAL A 51 14.36 -3.25 10.05
N LYS A 52 15.38 -2.62 9.46
CA LYS A 52 15.40 -1.18 9.17
C LYS A 52 14.79 -0.95 7.80
N PHE A 53 14.16 0.20 7.63
CA PHE A 53 13.39 0.50 6.43
C PHE A 53 13.49 1.98 6.03
N THR A 54 13.13 2.27 4.79
CA THR A 54 12.99 3.62 4.23
C THR A 54 11.60 3.77 3.64
N PRO A 55 10.98 4.97 3.69
CA PRO A 55 9.62 5.15 3.16
C PRO A 55 9.58 5.06 1.64
N ALA A 56 8.51 4.48 1.14
CA ALA A 56 8.03 4.58 -0.23
C ALA A 56 6.68 5.31 -0.19
N GLY A 57 6.69 6.57 -0.60
CA GLY A 57 5.58 7.51 -0.42
C GLY A 57 5.66 8.32 0.88
N GLY A 58 4.64 9.12 1.14
CA GLY A 58 4.58 10.03 2.29
C GLY A 58 4.09 9.33 3.56
N TRP A 59 4.89 9.36 4.63
CA TRP A 59 4.52 8.84 5.93
C TRP A 59 4.74 9.87 7.03
N TRP A 60 3.77 9.96 7.95
CA TRP A 60 3.91 10.76 9.16
C TRP A 60 4.34 9.87 10.33
N SER A 61 5.54 10.13 10.88
CA SER A 61 6.16 9.27 11.89
C SER A 61 5.29 9.06 13.15
N GLN A 62 4.43 10.01 13.49
CA GLN A 62 3.59 9.91 14.69
C GLN A 62 2.52 8.82 14.64
N VAL A 63 2.13 8.36 13.43
CA VAL A 63 1.11 7.31 13.28
C VAL A 63 1.71 5.93 12.98
N MET A 64 3.03 5.80 13.02
CA MET A 64 3.72 4.57 12.62
C MET A 64 3.92 3.58 13.75
N LEU A 65 4.21 4.04 14.96
CA LEU A 65 4.49 3.15 16.11
C LEU A 65 3.31 2.23 16.40
N ALA A 66 3.64 0.98 16.75
CA ALA A 66 2.70 -0.11 17.02
C ALA A 66 1.84 -0.54 15.80
N GLN A 67 2.08 0.01 14.61
CA GLN A 67 1.42 -0.49 13.40
C GLN A 67 1.94 -1.87 13.03
N GLN A 68 1.00 -2.75 12.68
CA GLN A 68 1.33 -4.04 12.09
C GLN A 68 1.65 -3.86 10.60
N MET A 69 2.71 -4.51 10.15
CA MET A 69 3.20 -4.44 8.79
C MET A 69 3.39 -5.84 8.21
N THR A 70 3.32 -5.93 6.90
CA THR A 70 3.65 -7.14 6.15
C THR A 70 4.86 -6.86 5.28
N ILE A 71 5.92 -7.67 5.39
CA ILE A 71 7.00 -7.73 4.41
C ILE A 71 6.60 -8.76 3.36
N THR A 72 6.59 -8.36 2.09
CA THR A 72 6.44 -9.29 0.97
C THR A 72 7.82 -9.56 0.39
N THR A 73 8.31 -10.78 0.58
CA THR A 73 9.62 -11.20 0.06
C THR A 73 9.58 -11.38 -1.46
N SER A 74 10.74 -11.40 -2.10
CA SER A 74 10.84 -11.65 -3.55
C SER A 74 10.29 -13.01 -4.01
N SER A 75 10.09 -13.96 -3.09
CA SER A 75 9.41 -15.23 -3.37
C SER A 75 7.88 -15.17 -3.23
N GLY A 76 7.34 -14.00 -2.86
CA GLY A 76 5.92 -13.82 -2.58
C GLY A 76 5.49 -14.26 -1.17
N LYS A 77 6.43 -14.68 -0.31
CA LYS A 77 6.13 -15.02 1.08
C LYS A 77 5.85 -13.75 1.87
N GLU A 78 4.79 -13.77 2.67
CA GLU A 78 4.45 -12.69 3.60
C GLU A 78 4.98 -12.99 5.00
N VAL A 79 5.62 -11.98 5.61
CA VAL A 79 6.12 -12.02 6.99
C VAL A 79 5.55 -10.84 7.74
N ARG A 80 4.92 -11.10 8.89
CA ARG A 80 4.34 -10.07 9.75
C ARG A 80 5.36 -9.53 10.73
N GLY A 81 5.23 -8.23 11.03
CA GLY A 81 5.99 -7.57 12.08
C GLY A 81 5.25 -6.35 12.62
N VAL A 82 5.81 -5.73 13.64
CA VAL A 82 5.28 -4.53 14.28
C VAL A 82 6.34 -3.43 14.31
N ILE A 83 5.95 -2.19 14.02
CA ILE A 83 6.88 -1.06 14.11
C ILE A 83 7.14 -0.70 15.57
N GLY A 84 8.40 -0.78 15.97
CA GLY A 84 8.91 -0.43 17.26
C GLY A 84 9.95 0.70 17.22
N ALA A 85 10.26 1.20 18.42
CA ALA A 85 11.33 2.14 18.67
C ALA A 85 11.85 1.96 20.10
N LYS A 86 12.86 2.75 20.49
CA LYS A 86 13.37 2.80 21.86
C LYS A 86 12.23 3.01 22.86
N ALA A 87 12.19 2.18 23.89
CA ALA A 87 11.10 2.18 24.87
C ALA A 87 11.01 3.53 25.64
N PRO A 88 9.80 4.05 25.90
CA PRO A 88 9.62 5.37 26.52
C PRO A 88 10.32 5.56 27.87
N HIS A 89 10.45 4.50 28.67
CA HIS A 89 11.05 4.58 30.01
C HIS A 89 12.57 4.75 30.01
N ILE A 90 13.23 4.50 28.86
CA ILE A 90 14.67 4.71 28.69
C ILE A 90 14.99 5.95 27.84
N LEU A 91 13.96 6.72 27.46
CA LEU A 91 14.12 8.01 26.78
C LEU A 91 14.42 9.11 27.80
N THR A 92 15.24 10.08 27.39
CA THR A 92 15.43 11.32 28.14
C THR A 92 14.13 12.16 28.15
N PRO A 93 13.98 13.11 29.10
CA PRO A 93 12.82 14.02 29.10
C PRO A 93 12.66 14.82 27.82
N GLU A 94 13.77 15.19 27.16
CA GLU A 94 13.80 15.92 25.89
C GLU A 94 13.36 15.04 24.72
N GLU A 95 13.81 13.79 24.66
CA GLU A 95 13.41 12.82 23.62
C GLU A 95 11.90 12.54 23.70
N ARG A 96 11.33 12.44 24.93
CA ARG A 96 9.88 12.18 25.12
C ARG A 96 8.97 13.30 24.60
N LYS A 97 9.49 14.52 24.49
CA LYS A 97 8.72 15.68 24.01
C LYS A 97 8.65 15.77 22.49
N LYS A 98 9.44 14.98 21.77
CA LYS A 98 9.54 15.02 20.30
C LYS A 98 8.93 13.76 19.69
N PRO A 99 8.32 13.86 18.50
CA PRO A 99 7.98 12.68 17.71
C PRO A 99 9.21 11.82 17.47
N VAL A 100 9.04 10.50 17.50
CA VAL A 100 10.14 9.58 17.16
C VAL A 100 10.51 9.77 15.68
N ASP A 101 11.80 9.98 15.43
CA ASP A 101 12.33 10.00 14.07
C ASP A 101 12.16 8.60 13.44
N MET A 102 11.70 8.56 12.20
CA MET A 102 11.54 7.32 11.44
C MET A 102 12.83 6.50 11.38
N LYS A 103 14.00 7.15 11.29
CA LYS A 103 15.31 6.48 11.29
C LYS A 103 15.60 5.72 12.59
N ALA A 104 14.97 6.13 13.70
CA ALA A 104 15.08 5.43 14.98
C ALA A 104 14.12 4.24 15.11
N MET A 105 13.16 4.10 14.17
CA MET A 105 12.21 3.00 14.15
C MET A 105 12.82 1.75 13.50
N TYR A 106 12.20 0.63 13.77
CA TYR A 106 12.49 -0.68 13.19
C TYR A 106 11.22 -1.50 13.12
N LEU A 107 11.22 -2.53 12.29
CA LEU A 107 10.19 -3.55 12.28
C LEU A 107 10.69 -4.77 13.07
N ASP A 108 9.95 -5.13 14.09
CA ASP A 108 10.18 -6.30 14.92
C ASP A 108 9.37 -7.47 14.35
N LEU A 109 10.06 -8.57 14.05
CA LEU A 109 9.50 -9.79 13.48
C LEU A 109 9.31 -10.90 14.53
N GLY A 110 9.74 -10.65 15.77
CA GLY A 110 9.77 -11.67 16.82
C GLY A 110 10.84 -12.75 16.59
N VAL A 111 11.96 -12.40 15.98
CA VAL A 111 13.14 -13.27 15.79
C VAL A 111 14.26 -12.87 16.76
N GLU A 112 15.17 -13.79 17.07
CA GLU A 112 16.23 -13.55 18.07
C GLU A 112 17.50 -12.95 17.46
N ASN A 113 17.71 -13.11 16.15
CA ASN A 113 18.92 -12.67 15.47
C ASN A 113 18.71 -12.49 13.96
N LYS A 114 19.74 -11.94 13.31
CA LYS A 114 19.78 -11.68 11.88
C LYS A 114 19.61 -12.95 11.03
N GLU A 115 20.23 -14.05 11.45
CA GLU A 115 20.19 -15.32 10.72
C GLU A 115 18.77 -15.85 10.63
N GLU A 116 17.98 -15.69 11.67
CA GLU A 116 16.56 -16.08 11.66
C GLU A 116 15.73 -15.20 10.71
N ALA A 117 15.94 -13.88 10.74
CA ALA A 117 15.28 -12.99 9.79
C ALA A 117 15.63 -13.33 8.33
N VAL A 118 16.91 -13.61 8.05
CA VAL A 118 17.36 -14.01 6.72
C VAL A 118 16.76 -15.35 6.29
N LYS A 119 16.63 -16.33 7.19
CA LYS A 119 15.97 -17.62 6.91
C LYS A 119 14.48 -17.46 6.54
N LEU A 120 13.83 -16.36 6.96
CA LEU A 120 12.48 -16.04 6.51
C LEU A 120 12.43 -15.62 5.04
N GLY A 121 13.57 -15.35 4.42
CA GLY A 121 13.73 -14.93 3.03
C GLY A 121 13.79 -13.41 2.84
N ILE A 122 13.88 -12.65 3.93
CA ILE A 122 13.88 -11.19 3.91
C ILE A 122 15.25 -10.67 3.47
N LYS A 123 15.24 -9.68 2.60
CA LYS A 123 16.44 -9.01 2.09
C LYS A 123 16.20 -7.53 1.80
N PRO A 124 17.25 -6.71 1.69
CA PRO A 124 17.12 -5.32 1.22
C PRO A 124 16.38 -5.23 -0.11
N GLY A 125 15.48 -4.24 -0.20
CA GLY A 125 14.60 -4.01 -1.34
C GLY A 125 13.24 -4.71 -1.28
N ASP A 126 12.99 -5.62 -0.33
CA ASP A 126 11.67 -6.21 -0.14
C ASP A 126 10.67 -5.12 0.32
N MET A 127 9.43 -5.21 -0.16
CA MET A 127 8.39 -4.24 0.13
C MET A 127 7.74 -4.51 1.49
N ILE A 128 7.42 -3.42 2.19
CA ILE A 128 6.70 -3.45 3.47
C ILE A 128 5.44 -2.61 3.33
N THR A 129 4.28 -3.20 3.61
CA THR A 129 2.99 -2.50 3.55
C THR A 129 2.23 -2.63 4.87
N PRO A 130 1.33 -1.69 5.22
CA PRO A 130 0.45 -1.84 6.38
C PRO A 130 -0.37 -3.13 6.31
N PHE A 131 -0.56 -3.76 7.45
CA PHE A 131 -1.52 -4.83 7.60
C PHE A 131 -2.80 -4.28 8.24
N ILE A 132 -3.84 -4.12 7.42
CA ILE A 132 -5.17 -3.68 7.86
C ILE A 132 -6.21 -4.52 7.13
N GLU A 133 -7.05 -5.21 7.88
CA GLU A 133 -8.18 -5.94 7.32
C GLU A 133 -9.29 -4.97 6.87
N ALA A 134 -9.92 -5.29 5.74
CA ALA A 134 -11.09 -4.54 5.28
C ALA A 134 -12.32 -5.01 6.05
N ILE A 135 -12.85 -4.15 6.91
CA ILE A 135 -14.02 -4.46 7.74
C ILE A 135 -15.07 -3.36 7.70
N ALA A 136 -16.34 -3.74 7.88
CA ALA A 136 -17.40 -2.78 8.13
C ALA A 136 -17.35 -2.29 9.59
N LEU A 137 -17.41 -0.98 9.79
CA LEU A 137 -17.48 -0.39 11.13
C LEU A 137 -18.84 -0.61 11.80
N ALA A 138 -19.01 -0.12 13.03
CA ALA A 138 -20.28 -0.23 13.78
C ALA A 138 -21.48 0.29 12.96
N ASN A 139 -21.35 1.44 12.33
CA ASN A 139 -22.24 1.84 11.26
C ASN A 139 -21.79 1.18 9.96
N LYS A 140 -22.56 0.23 9.47
CA LYS A 140 -22.26 -0.59 8.26
C LYS A 140 -22.13 0.21 6.96
N LYS A 141 -22.47 1.50 6.96
CA LYS A 141 -22.23 2.40 5.83
C LYS A 141 -20.76 2.83 5.71
N TYR A 142 -19.95 2.58 6.75
CA TYR A 142 -18.52 2.94 6.78
C TYR A 142 -17.65 1.68 6.78
N LEU A 143 -16.59 1.74 6.00
CA LEU A 143 -15.61 0.67 5.88
C LEU A 143 -14.26 1.16 6.41
N LEU A 144 -13.58 0.33 7.18
CA LEU A 144 -12.17 0.48 7.50
C LEU A 144 -11.37 -0.37 6.53
N GLY A 145 -10.26 0.15 6.03
CA GLY A 145 -9.35 -0.56 5.14
C GLY A 145 -8.12 0.27 4.85
N LYS A 146 -7.19 -0.29 4.09
CA LYS A 146 -6.02 0.41 3.58
C LYS A 146 -6.16 0.75 2.11
N ALA A 147 -5.28 1.61 1.59
CA ALA A 147 -5.19 1.96 0.17
C ALA A 147 -6.48 2.52 -0.45
N TRP A 148 -7.35 3.18 0.35
CA TRP A 148 -8.50 3.90 -0.17
C TRP A 148 -8.07 4.96 -1.19
N ASP A 149 -6.96 5.63 -0.94
CA ASP A 149 -6.21 6.43 -1.89
C ASP A 149 -5.20 5.52 -2.63
N ASN A 150 -5.46 5.13 -3.92
CA ASN A 150 -6.67 5.56 -4.62
C ASN A 150 -7.44 4.38 -5.23
N ARG A 151 -7.52 3.23 -4.53
CA ARG A 151 -8.28 2.05 -5.02
C ARG A 151 -9.77 2.32 -5.13
N VAL A 152 -10.31 3.30 -4.37
CA VAL A 152 -11.70 3.72 -4.54
C VAL A 152 -11.91 4.41 -5.89
N GLY A 153 -10.92 5.18 -6.37
CA GLY A 153 -10.96 5.76 -7.72
C GLY A 153 -10.92 4.68 -8.80
N CYS A 154 -10.08 3.66 -8.65
CA CYS A 154 -10.07 2.51 -9.56
C CYS A 154 -11.42 1.79 -9.59
N ALA A 155 -12.03 1.55 -8.41
CA ALA A 155 -13.35 0.92 -8.32
C ALA A 155 -14.43 1.77 -9.01
N ALA A 156 -14.43 3.08 -8.77
CA ALA A 156 -15.37 4.01 -9.41
C ALA A 156 -15.20 4.03 -10.94
N ALA A 157 -13.95 4.03 -11.44
CA ALA A 157 -13.70 3.98 -12.89
C ALA A 157 -14.22 2.68 -13.51
N MET A 158 -14.10 1.56 -12.81
CA MET A 158 -14.63 0.26 -13.27
C MET A 158 -16.17 0.20 -13.19
N GLU A 159 -16.77 0.77 -12.17
CA GLU A 159 -18.25 0.81 -12.02
C GLU A 159 -18.88 1.60 -13.16
N VAL A 160 -18.27 2.72 -13.58
CA VAL A 160 -18.74 3.49 -14.73
C VAL A 160 -18.73 2.65 -16.01
N LEU A 161 -17.75 1.76 -16.23
CA LEU A 161 -17.76 0.85 -17.38
C LEU A 161 -18.99 -0.07 -17.40
N ASP A 162 -19.48 -0.48 -16.23
CA ASP A 162 -20.65 -1.33 -16.11
C ASP A 162 -21.95 -0.55 -16.38
N ASP A 163 -22.03 0.68 -15.89
CA ASP A 163 -23.21 1.52 -15.99
C ASP A 163 -23.39 2.17 -17.37
N LEU A 164 -22.33 2.40 -18.10
CA LEU A 164 -22.38 2.99 -19.45
C LEU A 164 -22.99 2.01 -20.45
N LYS A 165 -24.26 2.24 -20.85
CA LYS A 165 -24.97 1.43 -21.85
C LYS A 165 -25.07 2.17 -23.19
N ASP A 166 -25.92 3.18 -23.26
CA ASP A 166 -26.10 4.03 -24.47
C ASP A 166 -25.45 5.39 -24.19
N HIS A 167 -24.30 5.65 -24.76
CA HIS A 167 -23.54 6.88 -24.52
C HIS A 167 -22.83 7.38 -25.78
N ASP A 168 -22.60 8.68 -25.84
CA ASP A 168 -21.94 9.34 -26.97
C ASP A 168 -20.42 9.45 -26.80
N ASN A 169 -19.88 9.14 -25.66
CA ASN A 169 -18.48 9.37 -25.30
C ASN A 169 -17.60 8.17 -25.66
N ILE A 170 -16.30 8.41 -25.79
CA ILE A 170 -15.28 7.37 -25.66
C ILE A 170 -14.77 7.45 -24.22
N TYR A 171 -14.99 6.40 -23.44
CA TYR A 171 -14.65 6.36 -22.02
C TYR A 171 -13.39 5.52 -21.81
N TYR A 172 -12.46 6.05 -21.01
CA TYR A 172 -11.24 5.38 -20.55
C TYR A 172 -11.24 5.25 -19.04
N ALA A 173 -11.23 4.01 -18.54
CA ALA A 173 -10.91 3.68 -17.15
C ALA A 173 -9.41 3.31 -17.06
N VAL A 174 -8.64 4.02 -16.26
CA VAL A 174 -7.19 3.86 -16.16
C VAL A 174 -6.75 3.64 -14.71
#